data_a6f801011e1b75dfc880b9965295c627
#
_entry.id   a6f801011e1b75dfc880b9965295c627
#
_cell.length_a   1.000
_cell.length_b   1.000
_cell.length_c   1.000
_cell.angle_alpha   90.00
_cell.angle_beta   90.00
_cell.angle_gamma   90.00
#
_symmetry.space_group_name_H-M   'P 1'
#
loop_
_entity.id
_entity.type
_entity.pdbx_description
1 polymer ?
#
loop_
_entity_poly.entity_id
_entity_poly.type
_entity_poly.pdbx_seq_one_letter_code
_entity_poly.pdbx_strand_id
1 'polypeptide(L)'
;MGKSFKNVGNRLILTLVAAFALVLITAFPVKAASKPSPITGLKQIEGSSTSVEVSWSCLGGSDTRYKVEISEQPSTGYIVVDENEYSSPTWISNLEAGKTYYVRITPFVNDSKTYEKIWGDTSAPVAVVTKPDKAPATLTHTKSTTNSITVNWSAVPGADVYEVEYYTTSTAKMQCITTGTSVTLKNLTKNASYTIRVTGGRKYAD
;
A
#
# COMPACT_ATOMS: atom_id res chain seq x y z
N MET A 1 77.35 -73.94 -31.42
CA MET A 1 76.62 -73.13 -32.41
C MET A 1 75.34 -72.64 -31.72
N GLY A 2 75.25 -71.46 -31.26
CA GLY A 2 74.08 -70.87 -30.59
C GLY A 2 74.02 -69.40 -30.90
N LYS A 3 73.12 -68.97 -31.73
CA LYS A 3 72.92 -67.56 -32.07
C LYS A 3 72.09 -66.89 -31.01
N SER A 4 72.69 -65.83 -30.41
CA SER A 4 72.03 -64.89 -29.52
C SER A 4 71.08 -63.97 -30.28
N PHE A 5 69.82 -63.93 -29.86
CA PHE A 5 68.86 -62.94 -30.32
C PHE A 5 68.82 -61.81 -29.31
N LYS A 6 69.28 -60.61 -29.74
CA LYS A 6 69.10 -59.39 -28.96
C LYS A 6 67.66 -58.94 -29.05
N ASN A 7 67.03 -58.90 -27.95
CA ASN A 7 65.67 -58.36 -27.81
C ASN A 7 65.79 -56.83 -27.66
N VAL A 8 65.38 -56.07 -28.69
CA VAL A 8 65.31 -54.61 -28.66
C VAL A 8 63.91 -54.24 -28.07
N GLY A 9 63.96 -53.93 -26.79
CA GLY A 9 62.74 -53.42 -26.12
C GLY A 9 62.36 -52.02 -26.59
N ASN A 10 61.28 -51.96 -27.36
CA ASN A 10 60.65 -50.69 -27.68
C ASN A 10 59.97 -50.10 -26.41
N ARG A 11 60.64 -49.12 -25.82
CA ARG A 11 59.99 -48.32 -24.78
C ARG A 11 59.13 -47.27 -25.47
N LEU A 12 57.83 -47.53 -25.49
CA LEU A 12 56.83 -46.54 -25.85
C LEU A 12 56.70 -45.56 -24.66
N ILE A 13 57.28 -44.40 -24.81
CA ILE A 13 57.10 -43.28 -23.85
C ILE A 13 55.75 -42.64 -24.18
N LEU A 14 54.74 -43.00 -23.38
CA LEU A 14 53.42 -42.33 -23.43
C LEU A 14 53.53 -41.01 -22.71
N THR A 15 53.78 -39.91 -23.43
CA THR A 15 53.70 -38.55 -22.89
C THR A 15 52.23 -38.16 -22.73
N LEU A 16 51.75 -38.25 -21.50
CA LEU A 16 50.42 -37.75 -21.14
C LEU A 16 50.50 -36.20 -21.07
N VAL A 17 50.07 -35.55 -22.15
CA VAL A 17 49.87 -34.08 -22.12
C VAL A 17 48.57 -33.82 -21.38
N ALA A 18 48.66 -33.54 -20.08
CA ALA A 18 47.55 -33.01 -19.32
C ALA A 18 47.28 -31.56 -19.75
N ALA A 19 46.36 -31.38 -20.66
CA ALA A 19 45.85 -30.06 -20.98
C ALA A 19 45.05 -29.54 -19.76
N PHE A 20 45.68 -28.73 -18.91
CA PHE A 20 45.01 -27.95 -17.88
C PHE A 20 44.20 -26.85 -18.59
N ALA A 21 42.91 -27.13 -18.84
CA ALA A 21 41.99 -26.09 -19.23
C ALA A 21 41.81 -25.12 -18.04
N LEU A 22 42.59 -24.02 -18.06
CA LEU A 22 42.39 -22.93 -17.14
C LEU A 22 41.04 -22.27 -17.47
N VAL A 23 39.99 -22.69 -16.80
CA VAL A 23 38.70 -22.01 -16.85
C VAL A 23 38.90 -20.67 -16.13
N LEU A 24 39.15 -19.63 -16.91
CA LEU A 24 39.09 -18.25 -16.43
C LEU A 24 37.62 -18.01 -16.02
N ILE A 25 37.29 -18.25 -14.77
CA ILE A 25 36.06 -17.72 -14.17
C ILE A 25 36.24 -16.23 -14.11
N THR A 26 35.82 -15.52 -15.14
CA THR A 26 35.65 -14.07 -15.07
C THR A 26 34.59 -13.81 -14.01
N ALA A 27 35.04 -13.57 -12.78
CA ALA A 27 34.14 -13.05 -11.76
C ALA A 27 33.63 -11.70 -12.26
N PHE A 28 32.41 -11.68 -12.78
CA PHE A 28 31.75 -10.41 -13.02
C PHE A 28 31.73 -9.66 -11.70
N PRO A 29 32.18 -8.41 -11.67
CA PRO A 29 32.13 -7.64 -10.44
C PRO A 29 30.66 -7.52 -10.02
N VAL A 30 30.28 -8.24 -8.98
CA VAL A 30 28.98 -8.04 -8.35
C VAL A 30 29.01 -6.61 -7.82
N LYS A 31 28.23 -5.75 -8.45
CA LYS A 31 28.09 -4.37 -8.04
C LYS A 31 27.59 -4.35 -6.59
N ALA A 32 28.35 -3.74 -5.69
CA ALA A 32 27.92 -3.56 -4.32
C ALA A 32 26.54 -2.87 -4.30
N ALA A 33 25.64 -3.35 -3.45
CA ALA A 33 24.34 -2.74 -3.31
C ALA A 33 24.54 -1.27 -2.86
N SER A 34 23.82 -0.37 -3.48
CA SER A 34 23.85 1.06 -3.14
C SER A 34 22.59 1.43 -2.36
N LYS A 35 22.70 2.49 -1.55
CA LYS A 35 21.56 3.06 -0.82
C LYS A 35 20.39 3.28 -1.79
N PRO A 36 19.18 2.82 -1.46
CA PRO A 36 17.98 3.05 -2.29
C PRO A 36 17.65 4.53 -2.43
N SER A 37 16.99 4.88 -3.53
CA SER A 37 16.45 6.21 -3.74
C SER A 37 15.36 6.55 -2.72
N PRO A 38 15.16 7.83 -2.40
CA PRO A 38 14.07 8.26 -1.50
C PRO A 38 12.69 7.87 -2.02
N ILE A 39 11.74 7.68 -1.09
CA ILE A 39 10.33 7.54 -1.38
C ILE A 39 9.75 8.88 -1.83
N THR A 40 8.94 8.87 -2.88
CA THR A 40 8.21 10.03 -3.38
C THR A 40 6.73 9.69 -3.62
N GLY A 41 5.86 10.71 -3.58
CA GLY A 41 4.45 10.55 -3.90
C GLY A 41 3.68 9.62 -2.93
N LEU A 42 4.17 9.45 -1.68
CA LEU A 42 3.42 8.68 -0.68
C LEU A 42 2.07 9.35 -0.42
N LYS A 43 0.99 8.60 -0.60
CA LYS A 43 -0.39 9.06 -0.38
C LYS A 43 -1.33 7.90 -0.13
N GLN A 44 -2.46 8.18 0.51
CA GLN A 44 -3.60 7.26 0.57
C GLN A 44 -4.35 7.29 -0.76
N ILE A 45 -4.75 6.12 -1.26
CA ILE A 45 -5.53 5.98 -2.51
C ILE A 45 -6.90 5.35 -2.27
N GLU A 46 -7.05 4.52 -1.22
CA GLU A 46 -8.31 3.86 -0.85
C GLU A 46 -8.38 3.71 0.68
N GLY A 47 -9.55 3.34 1.20
CA GLY A 47 -9.71 3.01 2.62
C GLY A 47 -11.10 2.49 2.98
N SER A 48 -11.12 1.71 4.04
CA SER A 48 -12.32 1.21 4.71
C SER A 48 -12.41 1.73 6.15
N SER A 49 -13.28 1.17 6.96
CA SER A 49 -13.31 1.46 8.41
C SER A 49 -12.16 0.85 9.19
N THR A 50 -11.48 -0.16 8.64
CA THR A 50 -10.42 -0.89 9.35
C THR A 50 -9.13 -1.02 8.57
N SER A 51 -9.01 -0.38 7.41
CA SER A 51 -7.83 -0.44 6.57
C SER A 51 -7.67 0.79 5.69
N VAL A 52 -6.45 1.05 5.26
CA VAL A 52 -6.10 2.08 4.28
C VAL A 52 -5.17 1.48 3.23
N GLU A 53 -5.33 1.89 1.98
CA GLU A 53 -4.38 1.56 0.92
C GLU A 53 -3.51 2.78 0.65
N VAL A 54 -2.20 2.59 0.66
CA VAL A 54 -1.21 3.63 0.40
C VAL A 54 -0.39 3.29 -0.83
N SER A 55 -0.04 4.31 -1.60
CA SER A 55 0.85 4.18 -2.75
C SER A 55 2.02 5.14 -2.65
N TRP A 56 3.12 4.76 -3.27
CA TRP A 56 4.34 5.57 -3.38
C TRP A 56 5.13 5.20 -4.61
N SER A 57 6.16 5.98 -4.90
CA SER A 57 7.16 5.69 -5.93
C SER A 57 8.55 5.67 -5.31
N CYS A 58 9.40 4.78 -5.81
CA CYS A 58 10.82 4.72 -5.49
C CYS A 58 11.58 4.36 -6.77
N LEU A 59 12.60 5.16 -7.11
CA LEU A 59 13.50 4.86 -8.22
C LEU A 59 14.53 3.81 -7.77
N GLY A 60 14.06 2.60 -7.49
CA GLY A 60 14.87 1.46 -7.07
C GLY A 60 14.79 0.31 -8.07
N GLY A 61 15.74 -0.63 -7.99
CA GLY A 61 15.66 -1.89 -8.74
C GLY A 61 14.60 -2.84 -8.17
N SER A 62 14.37 -3.95 -8.87
CA SER A 62 13.41 -5.02 -8.48
C SER A 62 13.65 -5.59 -7.07
N ASP A 63 14.84 -5.40 -6.52
CA ASP A 63 15.24 -5.95 -5.22
C ASP A 63 14.99 -5.00 -4.05
N THR A 64 14.43 -3.80 -4.33
CA THR A 64 14.07 -2.85 -3.28
C THR A 64 12.87 -3.37 -2.49
N ARG A 65 12.98 -3.32 -1.17
CA ARG A 65 11.94 -3.66 -0.20
C ARG A 65 11.64 -2.45 0.65
N TYR A 66 10.54 -2.50 1.37
CA TYR A 66 10.06 -1.37 2.14
C TYR A 66 9.68 -1.80 3.54
N LYS A 67 10.15 -1.05 4.53
CA LYS A 67 9.60 -1.09 5.87
C LYS A 67 8.47 -0.06 5.94
N VAL A 68 7.29 -0.52 6.28
CA VAL A 68 6.08 0.30 6.45
C VAL A 68 5.81 0.50 7.93
N GLU A 69 5.68 1.74 8.36
CA GLU A 69 5.45 2.11 9.75
C GLU A 69 4.23 3.03 9.86
N ILE A 70 3.47 2.88 10.94
CA ILE A 70 2.26 3.66 11.21
C ILE A 70 2.25 4.20 12.65
N SER A 71 1.63 5.35 12.86
CA SER A 71 1.42 5.95 14.18
C SER A 71 0.10 6.74 14.23
N GLU A 72 -0.45 6.93 15.41
CA GLU A 72 -1.53 7.90 15.66
C GLU A 72 -0.98 9.33 15.86
N GLN A 73 0.34 9.51 15.93
CA GLN A 73 1.02 10.79 16.11
C GLN A 73 1.97 11.08 14.94
N PRO A 74 2.05 12.35 14.47
CA PRO A 74 2.84 12.69 13.29
C PRO A 74 4.35 12.52 13.44
N SER A 75 4.88 12.56 14.66
CA SER A 75 6.33 12.58 14.90
C SER A 75 6.87 11.45 15.78
N THR A 76 6.00 10.71 16.49
CA THR A 76 6.41 9.70 17.49
C THR A 76 5.51 8.49 17.46
N GLY A 77 5.88 7.43 18.20
CA GLY A 77 5.01 6.25 18.41
C GLY A 77 4.83 5.36 17.19
N TYR A 78 5.74 5.41 16.23
CA TYR A 78 5.65 4.56 15.05
C TYR A 78 5.89 3.10 15.39
N ILE A 79 4.97 2.25 14.94
CA ILE A 79 5.08 0.80 14.98
C ILE A 79 5.26 0.26 13.56
N VAL A 80 6.02 -0.80 13.41
CA VAL A 80 6.21 -1.48 12.13
C VAL A 80 4.99 -2.34 11.86
N VAL A 81 4.38 -2.15 10.70
CA VAL A 81 3.25 -2.98 10.21
C VAL A 81 3.69 -3.97 9.14
N ASP A 82 4.75 -3.64 8.41
CA ASP A 82 5.45 -4.56 7.51
C ASP A 82 6.94 -4.21 7.45
N GLU A 83 7.80 -5.22 7.66
CA GLU A 83 9.26 -5.06 7.57
C GLU A 83 9.84 -5.41 6.20
N ASN A 84 9.04 -5.94 5.29
CA ASN A 84 9.55 -6.50 4.05
C ASN A 84 8.56 -6.38 2.89
N GLU A 85 7.78 -5.29 2.85
CA GLU A 85 6.83 -5.03 1.78
C GLU A 85 7.54 -4.98 0.42
N TYR A 86 6.93 -5.58 -0.60
CA TYR A 86 7.51 -5.74 -1.92
C TYR A 86 6.97 -4.77 -2.95
N SER A 87 5.80 -4.21 -2.70
CA SER A 87 5.03 -3.51 -3.73
C SER A 87 4.41 -2.22 -3.22
N SER A 88 4.13 -1.33 -4.15
CA SER A 88 3.23 -0.20 -4.03
C SER A 88 2.19 -0.33 -5.15
N PRO A 89 0.90 -0.22 -4.86
CA PRO A 89 0.30 0.07 -3.55
C PRO A 89 0.26 -1.11 -2.59
N THR A 90 0.03 -0.84 -1.29
CA THR A 90 -0.18 -1.86 -0.25
C THR A 90 -1.27 -1.47 0.74
N TRP A 91 -1.90 -2.49 1.36
CA TRP A 91 -2.91 -2.31 2.39
C TRP A 91 -2.33 -2.39 3.80
N ILE A 92 -2.72 -1.44 4.65
CA ILE A 92 -2.48 -1.45 6.09
C ILE A 92 -3.81 -1.74 6.77
N SER A 93 -3.90 -2.84 7.48
CA SER A 93 -5.14 -3.36 8.08
C SER A 93 -5.10 -3.34 9.61
N ASN A 94 -6.21 -3.76 10.24
CA ASN A 94 -6.39 -3.80 11.69
C ASN A 94 -6.35 -2.42 12.35
N LEU A 95 -6.86 -1.42 11.67
CA LEU A 95 -6.99 -0.04 12.16
C LEU A 95 -8.35 0.19 12.81
N GLU A 96 -8.44 1.18 13.68
CA GLU A 96 -9.73 1.62 14.24
C GLU A 96 -10.46 2.55 13.27
N ALA A 97 -11.79 2.48 13.30
CA ALA A 97 -12.66 3.26 12.43
C ALA A 97 -12.68 4.75 12.80
N GLY A 98 -12.77 5.61 11.80
CA GLY A 98 -12.91 7.05 11.97
C GLY A 98 -11.69 7.76 12.53
N LYS A 99 -10.51 7.12 12.50
CA LYS A 99 -9.25 7.69 13.00
C LYS A 99 -8.36 8.25 11.89
N THR A 100 -7.43 9.10 12.31
CA THR A 100 -6.30 9.55 11.51
C THR A 100 -5.05 8.86 11.99
N TYR A 101 -4.27 8.35 11.05
CA TYR A 101 -2.96 7.76 11.26
C TYR A 101 -1.92 8.47 10.41
N TYR A 102 -0.66 8.25 10.71
CA TYR A 102 0.48 8.76 9.95
C TYR A 102 1.33 7.59 9.48
N VAL A 103 1.54 7.49 8.17
CA VAL A 103 2.34 6.44 7.55
C VAL A 103 3.64 7.02 7.06
N ARG A 104 4.73 6.29 7.28
CA ARG A 104 6.04 6.56 6.69
C ARG A 104 6.65 5.27 6.18
N ILE A 105 7.51 5.39 5.18
CA ILE A 105 8.10 4.25 4.49
C ILE A 105 9.60 4.44 4.40
N THR A 106 10.35 3.37 4.71
CA THR A 106 11.80 3.33 4.59
C THR A 106 12.16 2.25 3.57
N PRO A 107 12.76 2.60 2.41
CA PRO A 107 13.23 1.63 1.44
C PRO A 107 14.52 0.97 1.93
N PHE A 108 14.76 -0.28 1.54
CA PHE A 108 16.02 -0.96 1.75
C PHE A 108 16.31 -1.97 0.63
N VAL A 109 17.58 -2.33 0.50
CA VAL A 109 18.04 -3.46 -0.31
C VAL A 109 18.92 -4.35 0.55
N ASN A 110 18.96 -5.64 0.25
CA ASN A 110 19.91 -6.54 0.90
C ASN A 110 21.24 -6.52 0.15
N ASP A 111 22.36 -6.39 0.86
CA ASP A 111 23.66 -6.57 0.26
C ASP A 111 23.83 -8.03 -0.17
N SER A 112 24.23 -8.26 -1.41
CA SER A 112 24.34 -9.60 -1.98
C SER A 112 25.46 -10.47 -1.39
N LYS A 113 26.39 -9.86 -0.65
CA LYS A 113 27.55 -10.54 -0.04
C LYS A 113 27.36 -10.76 1.46
N THR A 114 26.89 -9.73 2.17
CA THR A 114 26.76 -9.75 3.63
C THR A 114 25.34 -10.10 4.08
N TYR A 115 24.34 -10.02 3.17
CA TYR A 115 22.92 -10.15 3.45
C TYR A 115 22.37 -9.09 4.43
N GLU A 116 23.17 -8.07 4.74
CA GLU A 116 22.74 -6.96 5.59
C GLU A 116 21.84 -6.00 4.83
N LYS A 117 20.88 -5.39 5.55
CA LYS A 117 19.98 -4.38 5.00
C LYS A 117 20.72 -3.05 4.84
N ILE A 118 20.77 -2.53 3.62
CA ILE A 118 21.21 -1.17 3.32
C ILE A 118 19.98 -0.29 3.25
N TRP A 119 19.78 0.53 4.26
CA TRP A 119 18.61 1.39 4.42
C TRP A 119 18.72 2.68 3.62
N GLY A 120 17.61 3.06 2.97
CA GLY A 120 17.40 4.38 2.41
C GLY A 120 16.92 5.38 3.46
N ASP A 121 16.55 6.57 2.99
CA ASP A 121 15.95 7.58 3.86
C ASP A 121 14.48 7.28 4.10
N THR A 122 14.03 7.42 5.34
CA THR A 122 12.61 7.32 5.69
C THR A 122 11.87 8.51 5.11
N SER A 123 10.70 8.28 4.50
CA SER A 123 9.85 9.34 3.97
C SER A 123 9.37 10.30 5.06
N ALA A 124 8.95 11.50 4.68
CA ALA A 124 8.09 12.31 5.53
C ALA A 124 6.80 11.52 5.82
N PRO A 125 6.21 11.66 7.02
CA PRO A 125 4.95 11.04 7.35
C PRO A 125 3.79 11.67 6.56
N VAL A 126 2.85 10.84 6.12
CA VAL A 126 1.62 11.26 5.43
C VAL A 126 0.43 10.85 6.27
N ALA A 127 -0.51 11.79 6.48
CA ALA A 127 -1.75 11.51 7.16
C ALA A 127 -2.65 10.63 6.29
N VAL A 128 -3.17 9.56 6.87
CA VAL A 128 -4.15 8.65 6.28
C VAL A 128 -5.36 8.51 7.20
N VAL A 129 -6.52 8.22 6.66
CA VAL A 129 -7.76 8.21 7.44
C VAL A 129 -8.59 6.96 7.15
N THR A 130 -9.11 6.35 8.22
CA THR A 130 -10.11 5.29 8.10
C THR A 130 -11.51 5.88 8.03
N LYS A 131 -12.44 5.22 7.32
CA LYS A 131 -13.85 5.61 7.28
C LYS A 131 -14.51 5.32 8.63
N PRO A 132 -15.51 6.11 9.04
CA PRO A 132 -16.36 5.73 10.17
C PRO A 132 -17.10 4.43 9.88
N ASP A 133 -17.36 3.62 10.91
CA ASP A 133 -18.12 2.36 10.80
C ASP A 133 -19.57 2.49 11.25
N LYS A 134 -19.97 3.66 11.77
CA LYS A 134 -21.29 3.89 12.36
C LYS A 134 -22.13 4.81 11.50
N ALA A 135 -23.41 4.47 11.39
CA ALA A 135 -24.44 5.40 10.92
C ALA A 135 -24.70 6.48 12.00
N PRO A 136 -25.23 7.66 11.62
CA PRO A 136 -25.72 8.62 12.60
C PRO A 136 -26.66 7.98 13.60
N ALA A 137 -26.49 8.27 14.89
CA ALA A 137 -27.36 7.75 15.95
C ALA A 137 -28.82 8.26 15.84
N THR A 138 -29.00 9.43 15.25
CA THR A 138 -30.31 10.02 14.98
C THR A 138 -30.37 10.51 13.53
N LEU A 139 -31.53 10.32 12.90
CA LEU A 139 -31.89 10.91 11.62
C LEU A 139 -33.34 11.39 11.75
N THR A 140 -33.55 12.69 11.67
CA THR A 140 -34.85 13.31 11.91
C THR A 140 -35.29 14.14 10.71
N HIS A 141 -36.57 14.02 10.35
CA HIS A 141 -37.24 14.91 9.43
C HIS A 141 -37.63 16.19 10.18
N THR A 142 -37.24 17.35 9.67
CA THR A 142 -37.48 18.64 10.35
C THR A 142 -38.43 19.56 9.58
N LYS A 143 -38.49 19.45 8.26
CA LYS A 143 -39.37 20.28 7.44
C LYS A 143 -39.65 19.63 6.10
N SER A 144 -40.85 19.85 5.57
CA SER A 144 -41.20 19.53 4.19
C SER A 144 -42.01 20.64 3.51
N THR A 145 -41.91 20.68 2.20
CA THR A 145 -42.78 21.46 1.29
C THR A 145 -43.35 20.51 0.26
N THR A 146 -44.06 21.04 -0.74
CA THR A 146 -44.64 20.22 -1.83
C THR A 146 -43.59 19.45 -2.63
N ASN A 147 -42.31 19.89 -2.65
CA ASN A 147 -41.27 19.33 -3.47
C ASN A 147 -39.89 19.31 -2.78
N SER A 148 -39.83 19.44 -1.45
CA SER A 148 -38.58 19.33 -0.69
C SER A 148 -38.77 18.70 0.67
N ILE A 149 -37.72 18.05 1.16
CA ILE A 149 -37.64 17.45 2.50
C ILE A 149 -36.32 17.92 3.12
N THR A 150 -36.37 18.42 4.36
CA THR A 150 -35.17 18.73 5.16
C THR A 150 -35.01 17.68 6.25
N VAL A 151 -33.81 17.10 6.32
CA VAL A 151 -33.42 16.15 7.36
C VAL A 151 -32.17 16.62 8.08
N ASN A 152 -32.10 16.29 9.36
CA ASN A 152 -30.97 16.49 10.24
C ASN A 152 -30.56 15.18 10.86
N TRP A 153 -29.29 15.04 11.21
CA TRP A 153 -28.75 13.86 11.88
C TRP A 153 -27.68 14.21 12.90
N SER A 154 -27.41 13.27 13.80
CA SER A 154 -26.29 13.40 14.74
C SER A 154 -24.95 13.25 14.03
N ALA A 155 -23.94 14.03 14.45
CA ALA A 155 -22.58 13.85 13.96
C ALA A 155 -22.08 12.43 14.22
N VAL A 156 -21.37 11.86 13.23
CA VAL A 156 -20.68 10.58 13.36
C VAL A 156 -19.21 10.87 13.70
N PRO A 157 -18.70 10.34 14.82
CA PRO A 157 -17.29 10.52 15.16
C PRO A 157 -16.37 10.10 14.00
N GLY A 158 -15.41 10.95 13.67
CA GLY A 158 -14.49 10.72 12.57
C GLY A 158 -15.04 11.00 11.17
N ALA A 159 -16.30 11.39 11.01
CA ALA A 159 -16.84 11.81 9.71
C ALA A 159 -16.56 13.30 9.48
N ASP A 160 -16.10 13.65 8.27
CA ASP A 160 -15.97 15.03 7.78
C ASP A 160 -16.85 15.30 6.56
N VAL A 161 -17.46 14.24 6.00
CA VAL A 161 -18.48 14.32 4.95
C VAL A 161 -19.58 13.31 5.23
N TYR A 162 -20.74 13.55 4.63
CA TYR A 162 -21.89 12.64 4.67
C TYR A 162 -22.42 12.43 3.26
N GLU A 163 -22.60 11.16 2.91
CA GLU A 163 -23.36 10.77 1.74
C GLU A 163 -24.81 10.57 2.14
N VAL A 164 -25.72 11.24 1.44
CA VAL A 164 -27.16 11.15 1.66
C VAL A 164 -27.78 10.51 0.43
N GLU A 165 -28.20 9.26 0.59
CA GLU A 165 -29.00 8.51 -0.39
C GLU A 165 -30.49 8.75 -0.17
N TYR A 166 -31.27 8.97 -1.24
CA TYR A 166 -32.71 9.08 -1.13
C TYR A 166 -33.40 8.54 -2.38
N TYR A 167 -34.52 7.83 -2.18
CA TYR A 167 -35.28 7.16 -3.25
C TYR A 167 -36.70 6.85 -2.82
N THR A 168 -37.58 6.57 -3.80
CA THR A 168 -38.88 5.97 -3.58
C THR A 168 -38.86 4.52 -4.03
N THR A 169 -39.95 3.78 -3.84
CA THR A 169 -40.09 2.41 -4.37
C THR A 169 -40.03 2.34 -5.90
N SER A 170 -40.27 3.48 -6.59
CA SER A 170 -40.39 3.57 -8.05
C SER A 170 -39.28 4.39 -8.73
N THR A 171 -38.40 5.02 -7.95
CA THR A 171 -37.31 5.86 -8.50
C THR A 171 -35.95 5.23 -8.27
N ALA A 172 -35.01 5.54 -9.19
CA ALA A 172 -33.61 5.25 -8.96
C ALA A 172 -33.10 5.97 -7.70
N LYS A 173 -32.08 5.41 -7.06
CA LYS A 173 -31.39 6.06 -5.94
C LYS A 173 -30.72 7.34 -6.42
N MET A 174 -30.98 8.42 -5.70
CA MET A 174 -30.31 9.72 -5.83
C MET A 174 -29.37 9.91 -4.67
N GLN A 175 -28.28 10.64 -4.89
CA GLN A 175 -27.25 10.86 -3.88
C GLN A 175 -26.83 12.33 -3.86
N CYS A 176 -26.48 12.81 -2.68
CA CYS A 176 -25.76 14.09 -2.52
C CYS A 176 -24.75 13.98 -1.38
N ILE A 177 -23.71 14.78 -1.44
CA ILE A 177 -22.64 14.84 -0.44
C ILE A 177 -22.74 16.19 0.27
N THR A 178 -22.60 16.19 1.58
CA THR A 178 -22.55 17.39 2.42
C THR A 178 -21.50 17.25 3.54
N THR A 179 -20.98 18.36 4.01
CA THR A 179 -20.07 18.41 5.19
C THR A 179 -20.83 18.73 6.48
N GLY A 180 -22.09 19.17 6.37
CA GLY A 180 -22.93 19.45 7.52
C GLY A 180 -23.77 18.26 7.96
N THR A 181 -24.44 18.38 9.09
CA THR A 181 -25.35 17.39 9.65
C THR A 181 -26.81 17.65 9.29
N SER A 182 -27.05 18.37 8.21
CA SER A 182 -28.38 18.70 7.68
C SER A 182 -28.34 18.87 6.18
N VAL A 183 -29.42 18.50 5.51
CA VAL A 183 -29.59 18.73 4.07
C VAL A 183 -31.06 18.97 3.73
N THR A 184 -31.32 19.82 2.74
CA THR A 184 -32.62 19.99 2.10
C THR A 184 -32.59 19.34 0.71
N LEU A 185 -33.25 18.20 0.59
CA LEU A 185 -33.46 17.50 -0.68
C LEU A 185 -34.55 18.25 -1.46
N LYS A 186 -34.26 18.65 -2.70
CA LYS A 186 -35.13 19.45 -3.55
C LYS A 186 -35.59 18.69 -4.78
N ASN A 187 -36.56 19.25 -5.50
CA ASN A 187 -37.11 18.69 -6.76
C ASN A 187 -37.71 17.29 -6.55
N LEU A 188 -38.28 17.06 -5.39
CA LEU A 188 -38.94 15.81 -5.04
C LEU A 188 -40.35 15.73 -5.65
N THR A 189 -40.83 14.50 -5.89
CA THR A 189 -42.19 14.23 -6.35
C THR A 189 -43.21 14.51 -5.23
N LYS A 190 -44.20 15.33 -5.52
CA LYS A 190 -45.30 15.66 -4.60
C LYS A 190 -46.03 14.40 -4.14
N ASN A 191 -46.35 14.34 -2.85
CA ASN A 191 -47.09 13.24 -2.22
C ASN A 191 -46.37 11.86 -2.31
N ALA A 192 -45.06 11.83 -2.59
CA ALA A 192 -44.28 10.59 -2.59
C ALA A 192 -43.61 10.36 -1.22
N SER A 193 -43.54 9.09 -0.80
CA SER A 193 -42.76 8.68 0.37
C SER A 193 -41.32 8.38 -0.05
N TYR A 194 -40.35 9.00 0.62
CA TYR A 194 -38.94 8.81 0.39
C TYR A 194 -38.25 8.02 1.50
N THR A 195 -37.48 7.02 1.13
CA THR A 195 -36.48 6.42 2.01
C THR A 195 -35.20 7.26 1.94
N ILE A 196 -34.67 7.65 3.09
CA ILE A 196 -33.46 8.46 3.20
C ILE A 196 -32.46 7.70 4.08
N ARG A 197 -31.21 7.59 3.61
CA ARG A 197 -30.09 7.01 4.35
C ARG A 197 -28.95 8.02 4.40
N VAL A 198 -28.26 8.05 5.53
CA VAL A 198 -27.08 8.91 5.73
C VAL A 198 -25.93 8.04 6.17
N THR A 199 -24.81 8.17 5.50
CA THR A 199 -23.56 7.46 5.81
C THR A 199 -22.46 8.48 6.02
N GLY A 200 -21.74 8.39 7.15
CA GLY A 200 -20.54 9.19 7.40
C GLY A 200 -19.37 8.71 6.56
N GLY A 201 -18.58 9.63 6.07
CA GLY A 201 -17.36 9.37 5.29
C GLY A 201 -16.20 10.27 5.69
N ARG A 202 -15.05 10.02 5.10
CA ARG A 202 -13.83 10.86 5.22
C ARG A 202 -13.31 11.22 3.84
N LYS A 203 -12.78 12.43 3.72
CA LYS A 203 -11.99 12.83 2.56
C LYS A 203 -10.54 12.39 2.79
N TYR A 204 -9.94 11.80 1.77
CA TYR A 204 -8.49 11.60 1.76
C TYR A 204 -7.81 12.94 1.44
N ALA A 205 -6.60 13.15 1.94
CA ALA A 205 -5.77 14.26 1.49
C ALA A 205 -5.34 13.98 0.03
N ASP A 206 -5.63 14.93 -0.86
CA ASP A 206 -5.15 14.92 -2.25
C ASP A 206 -3.66 15.24 -2.32
#